data_366c62df9eee0f9354414ee5daa1f30b
#
_entry.id   366c62df9eee0f9354414ee5daa1f30b
#
_cell.length_a   1.000
_cell.length_b   1.000
_cell.length_c   1.000
_cell.angle_alpha   90.00
_cell.angle_beta   90.00
_cell.angle_gamma   90.00
#
_symmetry.space_group_name_H-M   'P 1'
#
loop_
_entity.id
_entity.type
_entity.pdbx_description
1 polymer ?
#
loop_
_entity_poly.entity_id
_entity_poly.type
_entity_poly.pdbx_seq_one_letter_code
_entity_poly.pdbx_strand_id
1 'polypeptide(L)'
;MYADDLALLAPTRTILASMLSLVVAHGATLNLTFSSCQEPKKCKSFCLFFCGVSNARKVKYPAPLVLNGVKLPWREQAVHLGHKLGQDLTMSSDVKEKRARFIARSVDVREQFSFAAPPQILRAVRILACDAYGAVLWRLDSPCVSSFFSAYTSCIKRIWRLPLNTHTFLVEGHLARGVPTLRNMVISRVPGFYQKLLRSPSEEVCLMAEIAARDARTVLAGNLAFVSSQSRSRLDMEVVSSRMVREVLPVVEVPESESWRLGLLDILLRNRADLEREGSDTKTVCAMIYSLCST
;
A
#
# COMPACT_ATOMS: atom_id res chain seq x y z
N MET A 1 -9.15 4.26 19.58
CA MET A 1 -8.77 3.12 20.45
C MET A 1 -9.86 2.07 20.24
N TYR A 2 -9.51 0.89 19.76
CA TYR A 2 -10.46 -0.22 19.72
C TYR A 2 -10.45 -0.82 21.14
N ALA A 3 -11.53 -0.65 21.84
CA ALA A 3 -11.60 -0.97 23.28
C ALA A 3 -11.65 -2.48 23.58
N ASP A 4 -11.82 -3.30 22.54
CA ASP A 4 -12.07 -4.74 22.61
C ASP A 4 -10.93 -5.62 22.06
N ASP A 5 -9.96 -5.04 21.36
CA ASP A 5 -8.82 -5.78 20.79
C ASP A 5 -7.57 -5.63 21.66
N LEU A 6 -7.15 -6.74 22.27
CA LEU A 6 -5.92 -6.82 23.07
C LEU A 6 -4.89 -7.71 22.40
N ALA A 7 -3.66 -7.21 22.22
CA ALA A 7 -2.52 -7.96 21.76
C ALA A 7 -1.42 -8.02 22.82
N LEU A 8 -0.97 -9.23 23.15
CA LEU A 8 0.16 -9.47 24.06
C LEU A 8 1.37 -9.93 23.23
N LEU A 9 2.51 -9.27 23.43
CA LEU A 9 3.77 -9.60 22.77
C LEU A 9 4.81 -9.99 23.81
N ALA A 10 5.47 -11.11 23.61
CA ALA A 10 6.53 -11.56 24.50
C ALA A 10 7.62 -12.32 23.74
N PRO A 11 8.89 -12.25 24.18
CA PRO A 11 9.99 -12.96 23.55
C PRO A 11 9.95 -14.48 23.76
N THR A 12 9.26 -14.95 24.81
CA THR A 12 9.13 -16.36 25.14
C THR A 12 7.70 -16.74 25.50
N ARG A 13 7.37 -18.03 25.29
CA ARG A 13 6.07 -18.58 25.68
C ARG A 13 5.80 -18.42 27.19
N THR A 14 6.82 -18.61 28.02
CA THR A 14 6.68 -18.53 29.49
C THR A 14 6.27 -17.12 29.91
N ILE A 15 6.93 -16.10 29.40
CA ILE A 15 6.58 -14.70 29.64
C ILE A 15 5.17 -14.41 29.14
N LEU A 16 4.82 -14.87 27.92
CA LEU A 16 3.49 -14.68 27.38
C LEU A 16 2.40 -15.35 28.22
N ALA A 17 2.67 -16.53 28.78
CA ALA A 17 1.76 -17.22 29.69
C ALA A 17 1.54 -16.42 30.97
N SER A 18 2.60 -15.88 31.57
CA SER A 18 2.52 -15.03 32.77
C SER A 18 1.74 -13.73 32.48
N MET A 19 2.00 -13.07 31.36
CA MET A 19 1.24 -11.88 30.92
C MET A 19 -0.24 -12.20 30.75
N LEU A 20 -0.56 -13.31 30.09
CA LEU A 20 -1.95 -13.74 29.92
C LEU A 20 -2.66 -13.97 31.23
N SER A 21 -1.99 -14.63 32.22
CA SER A 21 -2.54 -14.87 33.56
C SER A 21 -2.82 -13.55 34.27
N LEU A 22 -1.91 -12.58 34.22
CA LEU A 22 -2.09 -11.25 34.80
C LEU A 22 -3.27 -10.50 34.19
N VAL A 23 -3.36 -10.52 32.84
CA VAL A 23 -4.45 -9.86 32.10
C VAL A 23 -5.80 -10.49 32.47
N VAL A 24 -5.87 -11.81 32.53
CA VAL A 24 -7.11 -12.51 32.95
C VAL A 24 -7.50 -12.16 34.37
N ALA A 25 -6.55 -12.20 35.33
CA ALA A 25 -6.80 -11.85 36.71
C ALA A 25 -7.28 -10.39 36.83
N HIS A 26 -6.60 -9.47 36.20
CA HIS A 26 -6.99 -8.05 36.22
C HIS A 26 -8.34 -7.81 35.51
N GLY A 27 -8.55 -8.47 34.36
CA GLY A 27 -9.83 -8.41 33.65
C GLY A 27 -11.01 -8.86 34.53
N ALA A 28 -10.82 -9.91 35.32
CA ALA A 28 -11.83 -10.39 36.27
C ALA A 28 -12.21 -9.33 37.32
N THR A 29 -11.25 -8.52 37.80
CA THR A 29 -11.55 -7.41 38.73
C THR A 29 -12.39 -6.30 38.08
N LEU A 30 -12.35 -6.20 36.76
CA LEU A 30 -13.11 -5.24 35.97
C LEU A 30 -14.38 -5.84 35.34
N ASN A 31 -14.76 -7.06 35.74
CA ASN A 31 -15.86 -7.84 35.13
C ASN A 31 -15.71 -8.04 33.63
N LEU A 32 -14.48 -8.09 33.12
CA LEU A 32 -14.18 -8.37 31.72
C LEU A 32 -13.91 -9.86 31.52
N THR A 33 -14.52 -10.45 30.50
CA THR A 33 -14.29 -11.85 30.15
C THR A 33 -13.67 -11.92 28.75
N PHE A 34 -12.58 -12.68 28.65
CA PHE A 34 -11.92 -12.89 27.35
C PHE A 34 -12.55 -14.07 26.64
N SER A 35 -12.85 -13.89 25.34
CA SER A 35 -13.48 -14.92 24.52
C SER A 35 -12.53 -16.10 24.30
N SER A 36 -12.96 -17.29 24.68
CA SER A 36 -12.31 -18.56 24.35
C SER A 36 -13.34 -19.53 23.76
N CYS A 37 -12.94 -20.36 22.81
CA CYS A 37 -13.80 -21.32 22.14
C CYS A 37 -13.06 -22.62 21.89
N GLN A 38 -13.72 -23.76 22.15
CA GLN A 38 -13.13 -25.09 21.89
C GLN A 38 -12.93 -25.37 20.40
N GLU A 39 -13.72 -24.74 19.52
CA GLU A 39 -13.54 -24.85 18.07
C GLU A 39 -12.43 -23.89 17.58
N PRO A 40 -11.25 -24.39 17.15
CA PRO A 40 -10.11 -23.53 16.79
C PRO A 40 -10.42 -22.53 15.66
N LYS A 41 -11.30 -22.90 14.72
CA LYS A 41 -11.68 -22.03 13.58
C LYS A 41 -12.57 -20.87 14.00
N LYS A 42 -13.41 -21.03 15.03
CA LYS A 42 -14.33 -20.01 15.53
C LYS A 42 -13.73 -19.19 16.68
N CYS A 43 -12.60 -19.63 17.23
CA CYS A 43 -11.97 -18.96 18.37
C CYS A 43 -11.48 -17.57 17.96
N LYS A 44 -11.97 -16.53 18.65
CA LYS A 44 -11.52 -15.15 18.43
C LYS A 44 -10.14 -14.90 19.05
N SER A 45 -9.83 -15.56 20.15
CA SER A 45 -8.51 -15.51 20.80
C SER A 45 -7.61 -16.60 20.24
N PHE A 46 -6.40 -16.26 19.84
CA PHE A 46 -5.44 -17.16 19.19
C PHE A 46 -4.01 -16.72 19.50
N CYS A 47 -3.06 -17.58 19.18
CA CYS A 47 -1.64 -17.30 19.29
C CYS A 47 -1.00 -17.23 17.89
N LEU A 48 -0.06 -16.31 17.73
CA LEU A 48 0.86 -16.23 16.58
C LEU A 48 2.29 -16.47 17.08
N PHE A 49 3.03 -17.28 16.35
CA PHE A 49 4.45 -17.50 16.63
C PHE A 49 5.29 -16.91 15.51
N PHE A 50 6.00 -15.83 15.80
CA PHE A 50 6.85 -15.16 14.81
C PHE A 50 8.21 -15.87 14.74
N CYS A 51 8.56 -16.39 13.58
CA CYS A 51 9.77 -17.19 13.39
C CYS A 51 10.72 -16.67 12.31
N GLY A 52 10.36 -15.60 11.64
CA GLY A 52 11.10 -15.09 10.48
C GLY A 52 10.96 -15.96 9.22
N VAL A 53 11.31 -15.38 8.08
CA VAL A 53 11.06 -15.96 6.73
C VAL A 53 11.74 -17.30 6.52
N SER A 54 13.00 -17.45 6.98
CA SER A 54 13.81 -18.64 6.76
C SER A 54 13.27 -19.90 7.46
N ASN A 55 12.55 -19.71 8.54
CA ASN A 55 12.08 -20.79 9.40
C ASN A 55 10.58 -21.08 9.27
N ALA A 56 9.83 -20.28 8.52
CA ALA A 56 8.38 -20.39 8.44
C ALA A 56 7.85 -21.77 7.98
N ARG A 57 8.64 -22.50 7.20
CA ARG A 57 8.24 -23.84 6.69
C ARG A 57 8.46 -25.01 7.67
N LYS A 58 9.21 -24.80 8.75
CA LYS A 58 9.60 -25.85 9.71
C LYS A 58 9.25 -25.49 11.16
N VAL A 59 8.21 -24.71 11.34
CA VAL A 59 7.85 -24.23 12.68
C VAL A 59 7.30 -25.37 13.51
N LYS A 60 8.01 -25.70 14.59
CA LYS A 60 7.47 -26.52 15.65
C LYS A 60 6.84 -25.58 16.69
N TYR A 61 5.53 -25.54 16.70
CA TYR A 61 4.81 -24.71 17.66
C TYR A 61 5.09 -25.18 19.10
N PRO A 62 5.31 -24.28 20.03
CA PRO A 62 5.38 -24.62 21.45
C PRO A 62 4.01 -25.11 21.96
N ALA A 63 3.99 -25.70 23.15
CA ALA A 63 2.74 -26.13 23.77
C ALA A 63 1.74 -24.95 23.79
N PRO A 64 0.44 -25.18 23.49
CA PRO A 64 -0.56 -24.12 23.43
C PRO A 64 -0.72 -23.43 24.78
N LEU A 65 -1.06 -22.13 24.73
CA LEU A 65 -1.50 -21.40 25.92
C LEU A 65 -2.94 -21.79 26.27
N VAL A 66 -3.29 -21.63 27.53
CA VAL A 66 -4.64 -21.92 28.02
C VAL A 66 -5.29 -20.63 28.49
N LEU A 67 -6.51 -20.35 28.01
CA LEU A 67 -7.34 -19.23 28.39
C LEU A 67 -8.70 -19.79 28.89
N ASN A 68 -9.08 -19.54 30.12
CA ASN A 68 -10.31 -20.04 30.72
C ASN A 68 -10.50 -21.57 30.54
N GLY A 69 -9.44 -22.36 30.76
CA GLY A 69 -9.44 -23.80 30.58
C GLY A 69 -9.40 -24.30 29.10
N VAL A 70 -9.45 -23.41 28.13
CA VAL A 70 -9.43 -23.74 26.70
C VAL A 70 -8.05 -23.50 26.10
N LYS A 71 -7.53 -24.47 25.36
CA LYS A 71 -6.26 -24.34 24.64
C LYS A 71 -6.43 -23.37 23.45
N LEU A 72 -5.64 -22.30 23.43
CA LEU A 72 -5.64 -21.34 22.33
C LEU A 72 -4.98 -21.93 21.09
N PRO A 73 -5.59 -21.80 19.90
CA PRO A 73 -5.01 -22.30 18.66
C PRO A 73 -3.81 -21.45 18.23
N TRP A 74 -2.77 -22.11 17.74
CA TRP A 74 -1.72 -21.47 16.96
C TRP A 74 -2.23 -21.21 15.53
N ARG A 75 -2.00 -20.02 15.02
CA ARG A 75 -2.35 -19.64 13.65
C ARG A 75 -1.11 -19.20 12.89
N GLU A 76 -1.03 -19.54 11.62
CA GLU A 76 0.02 -19.06 10.72
C GLU A 76 -0.19 -17.60 10.33
N GLN A 77 -1.44 -17.17 10.30
CA GLN A 77 -1.83 -15.82 9.92
C GLN A 77 -3.06 -15.41 10.73
N ALA A 78 -3.14 -14.12 11.04
CA ALA A 78 -4.31 -13.53 11.68
C ALA A 78 -4.55 -12.11 11.17
N VAL A 79 -5.79 -11.68 11.25
CA VAL A 79 -6.16 -10.29 11.00
C VAL A 79 -6.17 -9.55 12.33
N HIS A 80 -5.43 -8.45 12.40
CA HIS A 80 -5.42 -7.54 13.55
C HIS A 80 -5.50 -6.10 13.05
N LEU A 81 -6.45 -5.33 13.53
CA LEU A 81 -6.72 -3.95 13.12
C LEU A 81 -6.78 -3.75 11.60
N GLY A 82 -7.38 -4.69 10.88
CA GLY A 82 -7.50 -4.65 9.42
C GLY A 82 -6.24 -5.03 8.63
N HIS A 83 -5.19 -5.53 9.30
CA HIS A 83 -3.97 -6.03 8.69
C HIS A 83 -3.82 -7.52 8.88
N LYS A 84 -3.37 -8.20 7.84
CA LYS A 84 -3.06 -9.63 7.87
C LYS A 84 -1.61 -9.83 8.30
N LEU A 85 -1.43 -10.26 9.53
CA LEU A 85 -0.12 -10.57 10.12
C LEU A 85 0.22 -12.03 9.87
N GLY A 86 1.38 -12.31 9.28
CA GLY A 86 1.92 -13.64 9.09
C GLY A 86 3.02 -13.96 10.10
N GLN A 87 3.21 -15.25 10.39
CA GLN A 87 4.30 -15.74 11.25
C GLN A 87 5.71 -15.42 10.70
N ASP A 88 5.83 -15.16 9.42
CA ASP A 88 7.05 -14.76 8.73
C ASP A 88 7.38 -13.27 8.86
N LEU A 89 6.55 -12.51 9.57
CA LEU A 89 6.65 -11.05 9.71
C LEU A 89 6.65 -10.28 8.38
N THR A 90 6.24 -10.93 7.28
CA THR A 90 6.06 -10.23 6.01
C THR A 90 4.62 -9.73 5.86
N MET A 91 4.48 -8.58 5.21
CA MET A 91 3.17 -8.02 4.87
C MET A 91 2.70 -8.46 3.48
N SER A 92 3.38 -9.44 2.87
CA SER A 92 3.10 -9.84 1.49
C SER A 92 1.67 -10.38 1.30
N SER A 93 1.15 -11.13 2.27
CA SER A 93 -0.23 -11.64 2.22
C SER A 93 -1.25 -10.52 2.36
N ASP A 94 -1.00 -9.53 3.23
CA ASP A 94 -1.85 -8.35 3.40
C ASP A 94 -1.92 -7.52 2.12
N VAL A 95 -0.76 -7.22 1.53
CA VAL A 95 -0.66 -6.47 0.27
C VAL A 95 -1.37 -7.19 -0.88
N LYS A 96 -1.18 -8.50 -1.03
CA LYS A 96 -1.83 -9.31 -2.07
C LYS A 96 -3.35 -9.30 -1.91
N GLU A 97 -3.85 -9.45 -0.70
CA GLU A 97 -5.29 -9.41 -0.42
C GLU A 97 -5.88 -8.02 -0.71
N LYS A 98 -5.23 -6.96 -0.23
CA LYS A 98 -5.66 -5.58 -0.51
C LYS A 98 -5.61 -5.23 -2.00
N ARG A 99 -4.58 -5.73 -2.71
CA ARG A 99 -4.50 -5.60 -4.17
C ARG A 99 -5.67 -6.30 -4.88
N ALA A 100 -5.98 -7.54 -4.51
CA ALA A 100 -7.10 -8.27 -5.10
C ALA A 100 -8.43 -7.57 -4.83
N ARG A 101 -8.64 -7.11 -3.61
CA ARG A 101 -9.81 -6.34 -3.19
C ARG A 101 -9.93 -5.01 -3.94
N PHE A 102 -8.80 -4.31 -4.13
CA PHE A 102 -8.75 -3.09 -4.94
C PHE A 102 -9.18 -3.36 -6.39
N ILE A 103 -8.65 -4.40 -7.02
CA ILE A 103 -8.98 -4.74 -8.41
C ILE A 103 -10.49 -5.02 -8.53
N ALA A 104 -11.06 -5.85 -7.67
CA ALA A 104 -12.49 -6.16 -7.69
C ALA A 104 -13.33 -4.88 -7.53
N ARG A 105 -13.11 -4.11 -6.45
CA ARG A 105 -13.86 -2.87 -6.20
C ARG A 105 -13.70 -1.82 -7.30
N SER A 106 -12.52 -1.75 -7.93
CA SER A 106 -12.31 -0.80 -9.02
C SER A 106 -13.11 -1.16 -10.28
N VAL A 107 -13.41 -2.43 -10.50
CA VAL A 107 -14.34 -2.86 -11.57
C VAL A 107 -15.75 -2.41 -11.22
N ASP A 108 -16.24 -2.73 -10.00
CA ASP A 108 -17.57 -2.37 -9.54
C ASP A 108 -17.81 -0.84 -9.64
N VAL A 109 -16.83 -0.04 -9.17
CA VAL A 109 -16.94 1.43 -9.24
C VAL A 109 -17.00 1.91 -10.68
N ARG A 110 -16.19 1.35 -11.59
CA ARG A 110 -16.21 1.73 -13.00
C ARG A 110 -17.53 1.39 -13.69
N GLU A 111 -18.15 0.29 -13.34
CA GLU A 111 -19.46 -0.10 -13.84
C GLU A 111 -20.55 0.82 -13.32
N GLN A 112 -20.57 1.08 -12.01
CA GLN A 112 -21.55 1.97 -11.38
C GLN A 112 -21.46 3.42 -11.88
N PHE A 113 -20.27 3.92 -12.17
CA PHE A 113 -20.01 5.27 -12.64
C PHE A 113 -19.67 5.33 -14.14
N SER A 114 -20.13 4.36 -14.93
CA SER A 114 -19.80 4.25 -16.38
C SER A 114 -20.26 5.46 -17.21
N PHE A 115 -21.25 6.20 -16.73
CA PHE A 115 -21.78 7.43 -17.35
C PHE A 115 -20.96 8.68 -17.02
N ALA A 116 -20.07 8.61 -16.03
CA ALA A 116 -19.28 9.76 -15.59
C ALA A 116 -18.01 9.96 -16.43
N ALA A 117 -17.47 11.19 -16.44
CA ALA A 117 -16.21 11.46 -17.09
C ALA A 117 -15.05 10.74 -16.39
N PRO A 118 -13.98 10.33 -17.13
CA PRO A 118 -12.85 9.59 -16.58
C PRO A 118 -12.21 10.17 -15.31
N PRO A 119 -12.03 11.50 -15.14
CA PRO A 119 -11.52 12.07 -13.90
C PRO A 119 -12.45 11.85 -12.69
N GLN A 120 -13.76 11.86 -12.91
CA GLN A 120 -14.75 11.61 -11.86
C GLN A 120 -14.72 10.15 -11.43
N ILE A 121 -14.65 9.22 -12.40
CA ILE A 121 -14.50 7.79 -12.13
C ILE A 121 -13.22 7.54 -11.33
N LEU A 122 -12.10 8.16 -11.71
CA LEU A 122 -10.83 8.01 -10.98
C LEU A 122 -10.94 8.50 -9.53
N ARG A 123 -11.63 9.62 -9.29
CA ARG A 123 -11.89 10.12 -7.93
C ARG A 123 -12.75 9.13 -7.14
N ALA A 124 -13.78 8.58 -7.74
CA ALA A 124 -14.63 7.56 -7.11
C ALA A 124 -13.83 6.29 -6.78
N VAL A 125 -13.03 5.77 -7.70
CA VAL A 125 -12.13 4.62 -7.46
C VAL A 125 -11.18 4.89 -6.31
N ARG A 126 -10.61 6.09 -6.23
CA ARG A 126 -9.71 6.46 -5.15
C ARG A 126 -10.38 6.46 -3.78
N ILE A 127 -11.62 6.93 -3.70
CA ILE A 127 -12.38 7.03 -2.44
C ILE A 127 -12.95 5.67 -2.03
N LEU A 128 -13.54 4.94 -2.97
CA LEU A 128 -14.36 3.77 -2.69
C LEU A 128 -13.59 2.44 -2.79
N ALA A 129 -12.58 2.37 -3.67
CA ALA A 129 -11.84 1.14 -3.93
C ALA A 129 -10.45 1.11 -3.30
N CYS A 130 -9.82 2.27 -3.11
CA CYS A 130 -8.42 2.35 -2.70
C CYS A 130 -8.27 2.25 -1.17
N ASP A 131 -8.14 1.03 -0.67
CA ASP A 131 -7.84 0.77 0.75
C ASP A 131 -6.33 0.77 0.98
N ALA A 132 -5.79 1.97 1.26
CA ALA A 132 -4.39 2.18 1.63
C ALA A 132 -4.22 2.41 3.15
N TYR A 133 -5.21 1.98 3.96
CA TYR A 133 -5.10 2.03 5.42
C TYR A 133 -3.91 1.16 5.87
N GLY A 134 -3.05 1.74 6.73
CA GLY A 134 -1.85 1.06 7.24
C GLY A 134 -0.77 0.73 6.21
N ALA A 135 -0.87 1.24 4.98
CA ALA A 135 0.15 1.00 3.95
C ALA A 135 1.56 1.51 4.34
N VAL A 136 1.66 2.37 5.35
CA VAL A 136 2.94 2.80 5.95
C VAL A 136 3.69 1.66 6.64
N LEU A 137 2.99 0.57 6.99
CA LEU A 137 3.56 -0.65 7.57
C LEU A 137 4.08 -1.62 6.50
N TRP A 138 3.78 -1.38 5.22
CA TRP A 138 4.28 -2.20 4.14
C TRP A 138 5.72 -1.84 3.81
N ARG A 139 6.50 -2.82 3.41
CA ARG A 139 7.84 -2.59 2.87
C ARG A 139 7.72 -2.06 1.44
N LEU A 140 7.88 -0.73 1.27
CA LEU A 140 7.55 -0.01 0.03
C LEU A 140 8.43 -0.40 -1.16
N ASP A 141 9.64 -0.87 -0.93
CA ASP A 141 10.57 -1.37 -1.95
C ASP A 141 10.27 -2.82 -2.39
N SER A 142 9.26 -3.47 -1.79
CA SER A 142 8.93 -4.87 -2.09
C SER A 142 8.24 -5.03 -3.44
N PRO A 143 8.47 -6.16 -4.17
CA PRO A 143 7.77 -6.45 -5.41
C PRO A 143 6.24 -6.55 -5.27
N CYS A 144 5.74 -6.99 -4.11
CA CYS A 144 4.32 -7.06 -3.83
C CYS A 144 3.67 -5.68 -3.84
N VAL A 145 4.31 -4.69 -3.21
CA VAL A 145 3.83 -3.31 -3.18
C VAL A 145 3.93 -2.67 -4.56
N SER A 146 5.03 -2.89 -5.29
CA SER A 146 5.16 -2.45 -6.68
C SER A 146 4.06 -3.02 -7.56
N SER A 147 3.69 -4.29 -7.38
CA SER A 147 2.57 -4.93 -8.07
C SER A 147 1.21 -4.29 -7.74
N PHE A 148 1.03 -3.79 -6.51
CA PHE A 148 -0.17 -3.05 -6.13
C PHE A 148 -0.22 -1.68 -6.83
N PHE A 149 0.88 -0.95 -6.86
CA PHE A 149 0.97 0.31 -7.58
C PHE A 149 0.69 0.13 -9.08
N SER A 150 1.24 -0.93 -9.69
CA SER A 150 0.96 -1.28 -11.09
C SER A 150 -0.52 -1.60 -11.33
N ALA A 151 -1.21 -2.24 -10.38
CA ALA A 151 -2.65 -2.48 -10.50
C ALA A 151 -3.44 -1.17 -10.50
N TYR A 152 -3.03 -0.17 -9.69
CA TYR A 152 -3.63 1.15 -9.70
C TYR A 152 -3.44 1.86 -11.05
N THR A 153 -2.22 1.87 -11.59
CA THR A 153 -1.93 2.44 -12.92
C THR A 153 -2.73 1.72 -14.02
N SER A 154 -2.85 0.39 -13.95
CA SER A 154 -3.68 -0.38 -14.89
C SER A 154 -5.17 -0.02 -14.79
N CYS A 155 -5.66 0.28 -13.58
CA CYS A 155 -7.02 0.77 -13.39
C CYS A 155 -7.22 2.12 -14.09
N ILE A 156 -6.27 3.06 -13.96
CA ILE A 156 -6.32 4.34 -14.66
C ILE A 156 -6.39 4.12 -16.17
N LYS A 157 -5.51 3.28 -16.74
CA LYS A 157 -5.53 2.95 -18.17
C LYS A 157 -6.90 2.46 -18.63
N ARG A 158 -7.54 1.60 -17.85
CA ARG A 158 -8.89 1.08 -18.16
C ARG A 158 -9.98 2.15 -18.08
N ILE A 159 -9.88 3.10 -17.14
CA ILE A 159 -10.82 4.22 -17.03
C ILE A 159 -10.77 5.08 -18.30
N TRP A 160 -9.58 5.34 -18.83
CA TRP A 160 -9.38 6.09 -20.08
C TRP A 160 -9.43 5.22 -21.33
N ARG A 161 -9.82 3.93 -21.19
CA ARG A 161 -9.88 2.97 -22.33
C ARG A 161 -8.57 2.85 -23.09
N LEU A 162 -7.43 3.01 -22.40
CA LEU A 162 -6.11 2.90 -22.99
C LEU A 162 -5.62 1.45 -23.01
N PRO A 163 -4.81 1.06 -23.99
CA PRO A 163 -4.09 -0.21 -23.98
C PRO A 163 -3.23 -0.36 -22.71
N LEU A 164 -3.09 -1.59 -22.19
CA LEU A 164 -2.31 -1.82 -20.97
C LEU A 164 -0.80 -1.56 -21.17
N ASN A 165 -0.30 -1.59 -22.39
CA ASN A 165 1.08 -1.25 -22.75
C ASN A 165 1.34 0.25 -22.86
N THR A 166 0.32 1.12 -22.73
CA THR A 166 0.50 2.58 -22.67
C THR A 166 1.52 2.94 -21.58
N HIS A 167 2.43 3.84 -21.90
CA HIS A 167 3.51 4.19 -20.97
C HIS A 167 2.98 4.85 -19.69
N THR A 168 3.46 4.38 -18.53
CA THR A 168 3.00 4.83 -17.22
C THR A 168 3.17 6.34 -17.00
N PHE A 169 4.22 6.92 -17.55
CA PHE A 169 4.49 8.36 -17.49
C PHE A 169 3.32 9.19 -18.03
N LEU A 170 2.76 8.83 -19.18
CA LEU A 170 1.60 9.53 -19.76
C LEU A 170 0.37 9.42 -18.84
N VAL A 171 0.17 8.23 -18.27
CA VAL A 171 -0.98 7.96 -17.41
C VAL A 171 -0.92 8.78 -16.13
N GLU A 172 0.22 8.77 -15.47
CA GLU A 172 0.39 9.43 -14.17
C GLU A 172 0.60 10.95 -14.31
N GLY A 173 1.35 11.39 -15.32
CA GLY A 173 1.68 12.80 -15.53
C GLY A 173 0.55 13.63 -16.13
N HIS A 174 -0.19 13.07 -17.09
CA HIS A 174 -1.18 13.82 -17.86
C HIS A 174 -2.63 13.46 -17.55
N LEU A 175 -2.95 12.17 -17.49
CA LEU A 175 -4.34 11.73 -17.37
C LEU A 175 -4.85 11.75 -15.93
N ALA A 176 -3.97 11.48 -14.98
CA ALA A 176 -4.29 11.56 -13.55
C ALA A 176 -4.00 12.95 -12.94
N ARG A 177 -3.87 13.99 -13.76
CA ARG A 177 -3.50 15.34 -13.31
C ARG A 177 -4.42 15.82 -12.18
N GLY A 178 -3.80 16.31 -11.10
CA GLY A 178 -4.51 16.74 -9.89
C GLY A 178 -5.02 15.63 -8.98
N VAL A 179 -4.84 14.35 -9.36
CA VAL A 179 -5.14 13.20 -8.49
C VAL A 179 -3.83 12.51 -8.13
N PRO A 180 -3.37 12.57 -6.87
CA PRO A 180 -2.16 11.88 -6.46
C PRO A 180 -2.24 10.39 -6.77
N THR A 181 -1.15 9.82 -7.30
CA THR A 181 -1.07 8.37 -7.51
C THR A 181 -1.14 7.65 -6.16
N LEU A 182 -1.55 6.39 -6.18
CA LEU A 182 -1.55 5.56 -4.97
C LEU A 182 -0.16 5.52 -4.33
N ARG A 183 0.89 5.43 -5.16
CA ARG A 183 2.28 5.48 -4.71
C ARG A 183 2.58 6.76 -3.93
N ASN A 184 2.25 7.93 -4.50
CA ASN A 184 2.47 9.21 -3.85
C ASN A 184 1.68 9.35 -2.55
N MET A 185 0.44 8.86 -2.52
CA MET A 185 -0.39 8.85 -1.31
C MET A 185 0.23 8.04 -0.18
N VAL A 186 0.81 6.87 -0.49
CA VAL A 186 1.45 6.01 0.52
C VAL A 186 2.77 6.61 0.98
N ILE A 187 3.61 7.03 0.04
CA ILE A 187 4.92 7.63 0.32
C ILE A 187 4.79 8.87 1.22
N SER A 188 3.86 9.77 0.92
CA SER A 188 3.66 11.00 1.70
C SER A 188 3.21 10.76 3.15
N ARG A 189 2.65 9.59 3.45
CA ARG A 189 2.21 9.24 4.81
C ARG A 189 3.34 8.74 5.71
N VAL A 190 4.44 8.23 5.14
CA VAL A 190 5.54 7.64 5.94
C VAL A 190 6.20 8.65 6.88
N PRO A 191 6.62 9.85 6.43
CA PRO A 191 7.20 10.84 7.34
C PRO A 191 6.22 11.27 8.44
N GLY A 192 4.95 11.50 8.08
CA GLY A 192 3.92 11.86 9.05
C GLY A 192 3.62 10.76 10.08
N PHE A 193 3.70 9.50 9.68
CA PHE A 193 3.59 8.37 10.59
C PHE A 193 4.77 8.34 11.57
N TYR A 194 6.00 8.46 11.08
CA TYR A 194 7.20 8.52 11.93
C TYR A 194 7.14 9.68 12.92
N GLN A 195 6.76 10.88 12.48
CA GLN A 195 6.58 12.03 13.37
C GLN A 195 5.51 11.79 14.45
N LYS A 196 4.44 11.09 14.14
CA LYS A 196 3.42 10.71 15.13
C LYS A 196 3.96 9.74 16.18
N LEU A 197 4.80 8.79 15.78
CA LEU A 197 5.46 7.88 16.74
C LEU A 197 6.40 8.65 17.68
N LEU A 198 7.20 9.58 17.15
CA LEU A 198 8.11 10.42 17.95
C LEU A 198 7.38 11.41 18.89
N ARG A 199 6.13 11.72 18.62
CA ARG A 199 5.27 12.58 19.45
C ARG A 199 4.31 11.78 20.33
N SER A 200 4.52 10.48 20.44
CA SER A 200 3.72 9.63 21.34
C SER A 200 3.87 10.09 22.79
N PRO A 201 2.80 10.06 23.61
CA PRO A 201 2.93 10.29 25.04
C PRO A 201 3.69 9.17 25.78
N SER A 202 3.92 8.01 25.15
CA SER A 202 4.72 6.91 25.71
C SER A 202 6.18 7.06 25.27
N GLU A 203 7.09 7.16 26.23
CA GLU A 203 8.54 7.22 26.00
C GLU A 203 9.04 5.95 25.30
N GLU A 204 8.47 4.80 25.64
CA GLU A 204 8.84 3.52 25.03
C GLU A 204 8.54 3.51 23.53
N VAL A 205 7.39 4.06 23.14
CA VAL A 205 7.03 4.16 21.70
C VAL A 205 7.98 5.10 20.98
N CYS A 206 8.35 6.22 21.58
CA CYS A 206 9.32 7.15 21.01
C CYS A 206 10.69 6.46 20.84
N LEU A 207 11.19 5.81 21.88
CA LEU A 207 12.47 5.10 21.86
C LEU A 207 12.48 3.98 20.80
N MET A 208 11.41 3.18 20.75
CA MET A 208 11.27 2.12 19.73
C MET A 208 11.24 2.68 18.32
N ALA A 209 10.58 3.81 18.10
CA ALA A 209 10.55 4.47 16.80
C ALA A 209 11.93 4.97 16.37
N GLU A 210 12.71 5.55 17.29
CA GLU A 210 14.07 5.97 17.02
C GLU A 210 15.00 4.80 16.69
N ILE A 211 14.96 3.73 17.48
CA ILE A 211 15.72 2.50 17.23
C ILE A 211 15.34 1.93 15.87
N ALA A 212 14.04 1.80 15.59
CA ALA A 212 13.55 1.26 14.32
C ALA A 212 13.94 2.13 13.11
N ALA A 213 14.01 3.44 13.25
CA ALA A 213 14.44 4.33 12.16
C ALA A 213 15.94 4.24 11.85
N ARG A 214 16.76 3.82 12.82
CA ARG A 214 18.24 3.67 12.67
C ARG A 214 18.65 2.27 12.21
N ASP A 215 17.86 1.24 12.51
CA ASP A 215 18.17 -0.14 12.12
C ASP A 215 17.68 -0.42 10.69
N ALA A 216 18.61 -0.49 9.74
CA ALA A 216 18.32 -0.75 8.32
C ALA A 216 17.53 -2.05 8.03
N ARG A 217 17.47 -2.97 8.99
CA ARG A 217 16.69 -4.22 8.88
C ARG A 217 15.20 -3.99 9.09
N THR A 218 14.82 -2.87 9.68
CA THR A 218 13.40 -2.56 9.96
C THR A 218 12.67 -2.04 8.72
N VAL A 219 11.37 -2.26 8.70
CA VAL A 219 10.49 -1.70 7.66
C VAL A 219 10.49 -0.18 7.70
N LEU A 220 10.52 0.43 8.89
CA LEU A 220 10.50 1.87 9.05
C LEU A 220 11.74 2.54 8.43
N ALA A 221 12.96 2.06 8.76
CA ALA A 221 14.19 2.58 8.17
C ALA A 221 14.23 2.39 6.66
N GLY A 222 13.83 1.20 6.16
CA GLY A 222 13.74 0.93 4.73
C GLY A 222 12.77 1.87 4.02
N ASN A 223 11.62 2.15 4.60
CA ASN A 223 10.63 3.07 4.05
C ASN A 223 11.11 4.52 4.06
N LEU A 224 11.78 4.97 5.12
CA LEU A 224 12.37 6.32 5.17
C LEU A 224 13.46 6.51 4.12
N ALA A 225 14.33 5.52 3.94
CA ALA A 225 15.36 5.52 2.89
C ALA A 225 14.73 5.54 1.49
N PHE A 226 13.68 4.73 1.26
CA PHE A 226 12.93 4.70 0.01
C PHE A 226 12.28 6.05 -0.30
N VAL A 227 11.64 6.70 0.69
CA VAL A 227 11.05 8.04 0.54
C VAL A 227 12.12 9.07 0.17
N SER A 228 13.26 9.05 0.85
CA SER A 228 14.38 9.96 0.56
C SER A 228 14.93 9.79 -0.84
N SER A 229 15.07 8.54 -1.33
CA SER A 229 15.51 8.27 -2.69
C SER A 229 14.51 8.77 -3.76
N GLN A 230 13.22 8.60 -3.49
CA GLN A 230 12.16 9.06 -4.40
C GLN A 230 12.05 10.59 -4.43
N SER A 231 12.32 11.26 -3.32
CA SER A 231 12.31 12.72 -3.27
C SER A 231 13.43 13.32 -4.13
N ARG A 232 14.61 12.70 -4.14
CA ARG A 232 15.71 13.11 -5.02
C ARG A 232 15.38 12.90 -6.50
N SER A 233 14.96 11.68 -6.87
CA SER A 233 14.57 11.37 -8.25
C SER A 233 13.35 12.17 -8.73
N ARG A 234 12.45 12.56 -7.83
CA ARG A 234 11.29 13.38 -8.15
C ARG A 234 11.67 14.85 -8.39
N LEU A 235 12.62 15.40 -7.64
CA LEU A 235 13.15 16.74 -7.92
C LEU A 235 13.77 16.81 -9.32
N ASP A 236 14.56 15.80 -9.69
CA ASP A 236 15.14 15.69 -11.04
C ASP A 236 14.04 15.51 -12.11
N MET A 237 13.05 14.67 -11.84
CA MET A 237 11.91 14.43 -12.74
C MET A 237 10.92 15.62 -12.79
N GLU A 238 10.71 16.34 -11.68
CA GLU A 238 9.89 17.56 -11.71
C GLU A 238 10.57 18.71 -12.46
N VAL A 239 11.88 18.81 -12.39
CA VAL A 239 12.65 19.76 -13.21
C VAL A 239 12.53 19.40 -14.69
N VAL A 240 12.75 18.13 -15.04
CA VAL A 240 12.62 17.63 -16.42
C VAL A 240 11.18 17.72 -16.90
N SER A 241 10.20 17.25 -16.12
CA SER A 241 8.79 17.25 -16.54
C SER A 241 8.17 18.63 -16.55
N SER A 242 8.54 19.54 -15.62
CA SER A 242 8.07 20.93 -15.67
C SER A 242 8.68 21.71 -16.83
N ARG A 243 9.89 21.36 -17.25
CA ARG A 243 10.52 21.90 -18.44
C ARG A 243 9.86 21.39 -19.71
N MET A 244 9.69 20.06 -19.84
CA MET A 244 8.95 19.43 -20.94
C MET A 244 7.51 19.94 -21.05
N VAL A 245 6.79 20.06 -19.92
CA VAL A 245 5.39 20.52 -19.92
C VAL A 245 5.27 22.00 -20.26
N ARG A 246 6.21 22.86 -19.88
CA ARG A 246 6.18 24.29 -20.23
C ARG A 246 6.57 24.54 -21.70
N GLU A 247 7.49 23.76 -22.23
CA GLU A 247 8.02 23.94 -23.58
C GLU A 247 7.21 23.18 -24.64
N VAL A 248 6.59 22.05 -24.27
CA VAL A 248 5.96 21.10 -25.21
C VAL A 248 4.42 21.11 -25.13
N LEU A 249 3.84 21.56 -24.04
CA LEU A 249 2.39 21.60 -23.85
C LEU A 249 1.92 23.02 -23.53
N PRO A 250 1.61 23.85 -24.50
CA PRO A 250 0.72 24.97 -24.24
C PRO A 250 -0.58 24.41 -23.67
N VAL A 251 -1.09 25.04 -22.62
CA VAL A 251 -2.28 24.66 -21.83
C VAL A 251 -3.35 24.02 -22.74
N VAL A 252 -3.36 22.68 -22.78
CA VAL A 252 -4.43 21.97 -23.46
C VAL A 252 -5.54 21.82 -22.44
N GLU A 253 -6.58 22.62 -22.59
CA GLU A 253 -7.87 22.32 -21.98
C GLU A 253 -8.26 20.92 -22.45
N VAL A 254 -8.41 19.97 -21.51
CA VAL A 254 -8.78 18.59 -21.84
C VAL A 254 -10.17 18.62 -22.45
N PRO A 255 -10.33 18.31 -23.73
CA PRO A 255 -11.65 18.33 -24.36
C PRO A 255 -12.54 17.28 -23.72
N GLU A 256 -13.83 17.58 -23.54
CA GLU A 256 -14.82 16.68 -22.94
C GLU A 256 -15.14 15.44 -23.80
N SER A 257 -14.60 15.33 -25.01
CA SER A 257 -14.88 14.28 -25.99
C SER A 257 -13.66 13.40 -26.33
N GLU A 258 -13.86 12.32 -27.08
CA GLU A 258 -12.78 11.41 -27.56
C GLU A 258 -11.67 12.11 -28.37
N SER A 259 -11.86 13.36 -28.76
CA SER A 259 -10.87 14.21 -29.46
C SER A 259 -9.58 14.40 -28.65
N TRP A 260 -9.57 14.20 -27.33
CA TRP A 260 -8.37 14.32 -26.50
C TRP A 260 -7.25 13.35 -26.90
N ARG A 261 -7.61 12.15 -27.39
CA ARG A 261 -6.65 11.14 -27.85
C ARG A 261 -5.92 11.61 -29.11
N LEU A 262 -6.67 12.18 -30.04
CA LEU A 262 -6.12 12.73 -31.26
C LEU A 262 -5.28 13.97 -30.98
N GLY A 263 -5.72 14.82 -30.03
CA GLY A 263 -4.94 15.96 -29.57
C GLY A 263 -3.63 15.57 -28.90
N LEU A 264 -3.64 14.53 -28.03
CA LEU A 264 -2.42 14.03 -27.40
C LEU A 264 -1.48 13.36 -28.41
N LEU A 265 -2.03 12.61 -29.39
CA LEU A 265 -1.27 12.02 -30.47
C LEU A 265 -0.59 13.09 -31.34
N ASP A 266 -1.30 14.14 -31.71
CA ASP A 266 -0.77 15.26 -32.48
C ASP A 266 0.38 15.96 -31.73
N ILE A 267 0.23 16.20 -30.44
CA ILE A 267 1.29 16.77 -29.57
C ILE A 267 2.52 15.86 -29.55
N LEU A 268 2.35 14.55 -29.36
CA LEU A 268 3.46 13.60 -29.33
C LEU A 268 4.17 13.51 -30.69
N LEU A 269 3.42 13.53 -31.79
CA LEU A 269 4.00 13.50 -33.13
C LEU A 269 4.80 14.76 -33.45
N ARG A 270 4.26 15.96 -33.12
CA ARG A 270 4.95 17.23 -33.33
C ARG A 270 6.22 17.36 -32.50
N ASN A 271 6.23 16.81 -31.29
CA ASN A 271 7.34 16.96 -30.32
C ASN A 271 8.22 15.70 -30.24
N ARG A 272 8.08 14.77 -31.17
CA ARG A 272 8.84 13.51 -31.18
C ARG A 272 10.36 13.73 -31.09
N ALA A 273 10.89 14.64 -31.90
CA ALA A 273 12.33 14.92 -31.95
C ALA A 273 12.86 15.56 -30.64
N ASP A 274 12.01 16.30 -29.94
CA ASP A 274 12.36 16.94 -28.67
C ASP A 274 12.32 15.93 -27.53
N LEU A 275 11.32 15.04 -27.52
CA LEU A 275 11.21 13.92 -26.56
C LEU A 275 12.41 12.96 -26.67
N GLU A 276 12.86 12.67 -27.90
CA GLU A 276 14.05 11.84 -28.16
C GLU A 276 15.34 12.54 -27.72
N ARG A 277 15.46 13.85 -27.87
CA ARG A 277 16.60 14.66 -27.45
C ARG A 277 16.73 14.74 -25.92
N GLU A 278 15.63 14.75 -25.20
CA GLU A 278 15.60 14.86 -23.74
C GLU A 278 15.72 13.49 -23.00
N GLY A 279 16.16 12.45 -23.69
CA GLY A 279 16.51 11.17 -23.10
C GLY A 279 15.40 10.11 -23.10
N SER A 280 14.26 10.40 -23.75
CA SER A 280 13.28 9.35 -24.05
C SER A 280 13.81 8.54 -25.24
N ASP A 281 14.06 7.24 -25.03
CA ASP A 281 14.50 6.39 -26.13
C ASP A 281 13.42 6.30 -27.24
N THR A 282 13.86 6.11 -28.47
CA THR A 282 12.99 6.03 -29.65
C THR A 282 11.90 4.94 -29.50
N LYS A 283 12.19 3.83 -28.79
CA LYS A 283 11.21 2.76 -28.55
C LYS A 283 10.10 3.24 -27.63
N THR A 284 10.44 3.99 -26.59
CA THR A 284 9.48 4.58 -25.64
C THR A 284 8.56 5.56 -26.37
N VAL A 285 9.09 6.48 -27.17
CA VAL A 285 8.29 7.44 -27.94
C VAL A 285 7.41 6.74 -28.95
N CYS A 286 7.94 5.76 -29.70
CA CYS A 286 7.16 4.96 -30.65
C CYS A 286 6.06 4.15 -29.95
N ALA A 287 6.33 3.57 -28.77
CA ALA A 287 5.32 2.85 -28.00
C ALA A 287 4.19 3.77 -27.53
N MET A 288 4.49 5.03 -27.14
CA MET A 288 3.49 6.03 -26.80
C MET A 288 2.58 6.34 -27.99
N ILE A 289 3.19 6.62 -29.16
CA ILE A 289 2.45 6.93 -30.38
C ILE A 289 1.60 5.73 -30.82
N TYR A 290 2.19 4.53 -30.87
CA TYR A 290 1.49 3.31 -31.25
C TYR A 290 0.31 3.00 -30.32
N SER A 291 0.49 3.18 -29.01
CA SER A 291 -0.54 2.99 -28.01
C SER A 291 -1.76 3.90 -28.21
N LEU A 292 -1.57 5.10 -28.78
CA LEU A 292 -2.64 6.04 -29.07
C LEU A 292 -3.31 5.79 -30.43
N CYS A 293 -2.59 5.18 -31.38
CA CYS A 293 -3.09 4.85 -32.72
C CYS A 293 -3.89 3.53 -32.74
N SER A 294 -3.55 2.57 -31.86
CA SER A 294 -4.06 1.18 -31.93
C SER A 294 -5.47 0.99 -31.36
N THR A 295 -6.20 2.03 -31.15
CA THR A 295 -7.58 2.03 -30.60
C THR A 295 -8.51 2.90 -31.42
#